data_3654cb41d478cb2d1f8e9bde16e9376f
#
_entry.id   3654cb41d478cb2d1f8e9bde16e9376f
#
_cell.length_a   1.000
_cell.length_b   1.000
_cell.length_c   1.000
_cell.angle_alpha   90.00
_cell.angle_beta   90.00
_cell.angle_gamma   90.00
#
_symmetry.space_group_name_H-M   'P 1'
#
loop_
_entity.id
_entity.type
_entity.pdbx_description
1 polymer ?
#
loop_
_entity_poly.entity_id
_entity_poly.type
_entity_poly.pdbx_seq_one_letter_code
_entity_poly.pdbx_strand_id
1 'polypeptide(L)'
;MGIRPFVATGLLGIGSLALAGSAAGQALESDSPFIVELEGGPVWQTKNDIQVPNDPTGTRFALDEITGSGPFPAFRLYAEARLGRRHGIRLLVAPLSVSGTGVLVEPVDFNEVTFAAGTPTEATYRFDSYRLTYRYRLVSNPTWRVDLGLTGKIRSAETSLQQAAVSTSYSNVGFVPLLHAAAAWQPSPGWSLALDADAAAASQGRAFDVSLKLYRDLSEHWSLSAGYRTLEGGADTDDVYTFAWFHYVAVSAVYRF
;
A
#
# COMPACT_ATOMS: atom_id res chain seq x y z
N MET A 1 78.48 6.24 -11.34
CA MET A 1 77.41 7.05 -10.76
C MET A 1 76.05 6.46 -11.21
N GLY A 2 75.61 5.47 -10.44
CA GLY A 2 74.47 4.64 -10.82
C GLY A 2 73.27 4.92 -9.89
N ILE A 3 72.17 5.32 -10.47
CA ILE A 3 70.90 5.56 -9.77
C ILE A 3 70.08 4.26 -9.80
N ARG A 4 69.82 3.68 -8.65
CA ARG A 4 68.91 2.51 -8.48
C ARG A 4 67.47 3.01 -8.32
N PRO A 5 66.45 2.41 -8.95
CA PRO A 5 65.07 2.71 -8.66
C PRO A 5 64.58 1.88 -7.45
N PHE A 6 63.88 2.55 -6.55
CA PHE A 6 63.17 1.98 -5.43
C PHE A 6 61.87 1.35 -5.95
N VAL A 7 61.70 0.05 -5.75
CA VAL A 7 60.43 -0.65 -5.97
C VAL A 7 59.69 -0.72 -4.63
N ALA A 8 58.61 0.03 -4.51
CA ALA A 8 57.72 -0.08 -3.37
C ALA A 8 56.67 -1.17 -3.65
N THR A 9 56.79 -2.30 -2.98
CA THR A 9 55.82 -3.41 -2.99
C THR A 9 54.73 -3.07 -1.97
N GLY A 10 53.59 -2.56 -2.43
CA GLY A 10 52.40 -2.40 -1.61
C GLY A 10 51.62 -3.70 -1.52
N LEU A 11 51.69 -4.37 -0.38
CA LEU A 11 50.76 -5.48 -0.04
C LEU A 11 49.36 -4.90 0.24
N LEU A 12 48.43 -5.11 -0.67
CA LEU A 12 47.02 -4.97 -0.41
C LEU A 12 46.56 -6.21 0.36
N GLY A 13 46.42 -6.06 1.67
CA GLY A 13 45.73 -7.02 2.51
C GLY A 13 44.24 -7.05 2.21
N ILE A 14 43.80 -8.04 1.47
CA ILE A 14 42.36 -8.36 1.33
C ILE A 14 41.93 -8.98 2.66
N GLY A 15 41.36 -8.13 3.52
CA GLY A 15 40.69 -8.59 4.74
C GLY A 15 39.45 -9.41 4.33
N SER A 16 39.56 -10.73 4.48
CA SER A 16 38.41 -11.63 4.40
C SER A 16 37.45 -11.29 5.53
N LEU A 17 36.37 -10.56 5.24
CA LEU A 17 35.21 -10.53 6.13
C LEU A 17 34.64 -11.95 6.14
N ALA A 18 34.98 -12.71 7.15
CA ALA A 18 34.26 -13.92 7.52
C ALA A 18 32.86 -13.48 7.95
N LEU A 19 31.90 -13.52 7.02
CA LEU A 19 30.47 -13.48 7.34
C LEU A 19 30.19 -14.74 8.17
N ALA A 20 30.03 -14.55 9.48
CA ALA A 20 29.55 -15.58 10.37
C ALA A 20 28.18 -16.06 9.85
N GLY A 21 28.21 -17.20 9.18
CA GLY A 21 27.00 -17.89 8.77
C GLY A 21 26.39 -18.53 10.01
N SER A 22 25.17 -18.06 10.36
CA SER A 22 24.12 -18.85 11.02
C SER A 22 22.97 -17.94 11.51
N ALA A 23 22.28 -17.26 10.58
CA ALA A 23 20.96 -16.72 10.82
C ALA A 23 20.06 -17.13 9.64
N ALA A 24 20.07 -18.43 9.36
CA ALA A 24 19.43 -18.98 8.19
C ALA A 24 18.10 -19.63 8.62
N GLY A 25 17.00 -19.05 8.29
CA GLY A 25 15.68 -19.67 8.40
C GLY A 25 14.63 -18.96 9.23
N GLN A 26 14.84 -17.70 9.66
CA GLN A 26 13.98 -17.12 10.70
C GLN A 26 12.78 -16.28 10.20
N ALA A 27 12.71 -15.88 8.93
CA ALA A 27 11.60 -15.03 8.46
C ALA A 27 10.23 -15.70 8.60
N LEU A 28 10.12 -17.00 8.39
CA LEU A 28 8.90 -17.77 8.55
C LEU A 28 8.72 -18.36 9.95
N GLU A 29 9.80 -18.58 10.70
CA GLU A 29 9.80 -19.20 12.03
C GLU A 29 9.95 -18.20 13.18
N SER A 30 10.06 -16.89 12.89
CA SER A 30 10.17 -15.90 13.97
C SER A 30 9.01 -16.09 14.97
N ASP A 31 9.34 -16.52 16.17
CA ASP A 31 8.43 -16.61 17.33
C ASP A 31 8.15 -15.24 17.98
N SER A 32 8.60 -14.16 17.35
CA SER A 32 8.40 -12.80 17.85
C SER A 32 6.92 -12.53 18.07
N PRO A 33 6.53 -12.16 19.28
CA PRO A 33 5.12 -11.93 19.62
C PRO A 33 4.58 -10.66 18.94
N PHE A 34 5.46 -9.70 18.61
CA PHE A 34 5.08 -8.44 17.99
C PHE A 34 5.96 -8.13 16.79
N ILE A 35 5.31 -7.63 15.73
CA ILE A 35 5.96 -7.20 14.48
C ILE A 35 5.40 -5.84 14.12
N VAL A 36 6.29 -4.93 13.72
CA VAL A 36 5.93 -3.63 13.14
C VAL A 36 6.54 -3.54 11.77
N GLU A 37 5.76 -3.12 10.77
CA GLU A 37 6.21 -2.88 9.42
C GLU A 37 5.81 -1.46 8.99
N LEU A 38 6.80 -0.68 8.55
CA LEU A 38 6.60 0.59 7.87
C LEU A 38 6.84 0.38 6.38
N GLU A 39 5.80 0.59 5.57
CA GLU A 39 5.84 0.52 4.12
C GLU A 39 5.71 1.93 3.54
N GLY A 40 6.48 2.25 2.52
CA GLY A 40 6.40 3.50 1.79
C GLY A 40 6.81 3.35 0.34
N GLY A 41 6.50 4.36 -0.46
CA GLY A 41 6.90 4.40 -1.87
C GLY A 41 5.97 5.23 -2.73
N PRO A 42 6.28 5.33 -4.02
CA PRO A 42 5.44 6.05 -4.98
C PRO A 42 4.19 5.23 -5.33
N VAL A 43 3.08 5.97 -5.52
CA VAL A 43 1.80 5.44 -6.00
C VAL A 43 1.37 6.16 -7.25
N TRP A 44 0.84 5.41 -8.20
CA TRP A 44 0.17 5.90 -9.41
C TRP A 44 -1.28 5.51 -9.39
N GLN A 45 -2.13 6.35 -9.98
CA GLN A 45 -3.52 6.00 -10.28
C GLN A 45 -3.71 5.82 -11.79
N THR A 46 -4.50 4.83 -12.16
CA THR A 46 -4.90 4.55 -13.55
C THR A 46 -6.40 4.70 -13.76
N LYS A 47 -7.11 4.95 -12.67
CA LYS A 47 -8.53 5.21 -12.62
C LYS A 47 -8.87 5.91 -11.32
N ASN A 48 -9.72 6.95 -11.42
CA ASN A 48 -10.33 7.56 -10.25
C ASN A 48 -11.61 8.30 -10.68
N ASP A 49 -12.67 7.52 -10.92
CA ASP A 49 -13.96 8.05 -11.37
C ASP A 49 -14.83 8.38 -10.18
N ILE A 50 -15.56 9.48 -10.27
CA ILE A 50 -16.53 9.89 -9.27
C ILE A 50 -17.76 10.53 -9.90
N GLN A 51 -18.91 10.37 -9.25
CA GLN A 51 -20.18 11.08 -9.51
C GLN A 51 -20.92 11.27 -8.19
N VAL A 52 -21.28 12.49 -7.87
CA VAL A 52 -22.03 12.87 -6.67
C VAL A 52 -23.00 14.02 -7.02
N PRO A 53 -24.30 13.82 -6.82
CA PRO A 53 -25.01 12.57 -6.52
C PRO A 53 -24.90 11.57 -7.68
N ASN A 54 -25.15 10.28 -7.42
CA ASN A 54 -25.16 9.22 -8.43
C ASN A 54 -26.53 9.12 -9.12
N ASP A 55 -26.95 10.22 -9.68
CA ASP A 55 -28.20 10.37 -10.42
C ASP A 55 -28.00 11.32 -11.63
N PRO A 56 -29.00 11.59 -12.47
CA PRO A 56 -28.87 12.47 -13.64
C PRO A 56 -28.49 13.92 -13.34
N THR A 57 -28.52 14.38 -12.09
CA THR A 57 -28.09 15.72 -11.70
C THR A 57 -26.61 15.84 -11.40
N GLY A 58 -25.93 14.70 -11.12
CA GLY A 58 -24.49 14.65 -10.93
C GLY A 58 -23.76 14.23 -12.21
N THR A 59 -22.63 14.83 -12.49
CA THR A 59 -21.76 14.48 -13.62
C THR A 59 -20.76 13.40 -13.20
N ARG A 60 -20.63 12.33 -13.98
CA ARG A 60 -19.52 11.36 -13.82
C ARG A 60 -18.29 11.86 -14.54
N PHE A 61 -17.18 11.98 -13.82
CA PHE A 61 -15.91 12.43 -14.38
C PHE A 61 -14.72 11.68 -13.79
N ALA A 62 -13.59 11.70 -14.49
CA ALA A 62 -12.34 11.10 -14.10
C ALA A 62 -11.50 12.12 -13.31
N LEU A 63 -11.31 11.88 -12.03
CA LEU A 63 -10.55 12.75 -11.14
C LEU A 63 -9.06 12.72 -11.46
N ASP A 64 -8.55 11.59 -11.96
CA ASP A 64 -7.16 11.41 -12.38
C ASP A 64 -6.79 12.27 -13.61
N GLU A 65 -7.75 12.70 -14.43
CA GLU A 65 -7.52 13.70 -15.49
C GLU A 65 -7.20 15.09 -14.92
N ILE A 66 -7.69 15.40 -13.72
CA ILE A 66 -7.43 16.67 -13.03
C ILE A 66 -6.19 16.58 -12.15
N THR A 67 -6.09 15.53 -11.33
CA THR A 67 -5.00 15.35 -10.37
C THR A 67 -3.72 14.81 -10.99
N GLY A 68 -3.81 14.27 -12.22
CA GLY A 68 -2.73 13.54 -12.86
C GLY A 68 -2.59 12.10 -12.35
N SER A 69 -1.81 11.30 -13.06
CA SER A 69 -1.61 9.87 -12.72
C SER A 69 -0.59 9.61 -11.61
N GLY A 70 0.16 10.62 -11.14
CA GLY A 70 1.23 10.48 -10.16
C GLY A 70 2.64 10.56 -10.77
N PRO A 71 3.72 10.15 -10.05
CA PRO A 71 3.67 9.47 -8.75
C PRO A 71 3.32 10.40 -7.58
N PHE A 72 2.58 9.86 -6.61
CA PHE A 72 2.30 10.50 -5.33
C PHE A 72 3.01 9.74 -4.20
N PRO A 73 3.38 10.38 -3.08
CA PRO A 73 3.92 9.66 -1.94
C PRO A 73 2.83 8.89 -1.20
N ALA A 74 3.14 7.67 -0.79
CA ALA A 74 2.25 6.88 0.04
C ALA A 74 3.02 6.16 1.13
N PHE A 75 2.37 5.93 2.28
CA PHE A 75 2.93 5.12 3.35
C PHE A 75 1.83 4.35 4.09
N ARG A 76 2.24 3.26 4.75
CA ARG A 76 1.38 2.36 5.50
C ARG A 76 2.14 1.86 6.72
N LEU A 77 1.46 1.80 7.85
CA LEU A 77 2.00 1.27 9.09
C LEU A 77 1.20 0.06 9.53
N TYR A 78 1.90 -1.05 9.73
CA TYR A 78 1.33 -2.28 10.26
C TYR A 78 1.89 -2.58 11.64
N ALA A 79 1.03 -3.07 12.52
CA ALA A 79 1.41 -3.67 13.79
C ALA A 79 0.72 -5.03 13.90
N GLU A 80 1.48 -6.10 14.13
CA GLU A 80 0.97 -7.45 14.24
C GLU A 80 1.31 -8.02 15.62
N ALA A 81 0.31 -8.64 16.27
CA ALA A 81 0.48 -9.43 17.48
C ALA A 81 0.13 -10.88 17.22
N ARG A 82 1.01 -11.79 17.65
CA ARG A 82 0.75 -13.23 17.60
C ARG A 82 0.08 -13.71 18.89
N LEU A 83 -0.98 -14.45 18.75
CA LEU A 83 -1.75 -15.02 19.83
C LEU A 83 -1.59 -16.56 19.81
N GLY A 84 -0.43 -17.01 20.31
CA GLY A 84 -0.04 -18.41 20.23
C GLY A 84 0.46 -18.81 18.83
N ARG A 85 0.38 -20.12 18.51
CA ARG A 85 1.02 -20.68 17.29
C ARG A 85 0.25 -20.43 16.00
N ARG A 86 -1.08 -20.27 16.07
CA ARG A 86 -1.93 -20.24 14.88
C ARG A 86 -2.75 -18.96 14.71
N HIS A 87 -2.83 -18.12 15.70
CA HIS A 87 -3.66 -16.94 15.70
C HIS A 87 -2.83 -15.68 15.66
N GLY A 88 -3.29 -14.66 14.95
CA GLY A 88 -2.69 -13.34 14.90
C GLY A 88 -3.72 -12.25 14.71
N ILE A 89 -3.39 -11.07 15.18
CA ILE A 89 -4.15 -9.85 14.96
C ILE A 89 -3.21 -8.85 14.33
N ARG A 90 -3.63 -8.19 13.24
CA ARG A 90 -2.88 -7.15 12.55
C ARG A 90 -3.71 -5.87 12.48
N LEU A 91 -3.10 -4.76 12.90
CA LEU A 91 -3.59 -3.41 12.67
C LEU A 91 -2.90 -2.82 11.45
N LEU A 92 -3.62 -1.99 10.71
CA LEU A 92 -3.10 -1.20 9.60
C LEU A 92 -3.65 0.22 9.66
N VAL A 93 -2.75 1.18 9.48
CA VAL A 93 -3.06 2.59 9.20
C VAL A 93 -2.44 2.95 7.86
N ALA A 94 -3.25 3.38 6.90
CA ALA A 94 -2.84 3.66 5.53
C ALA A 94 -3.54 4.91 5.00
N PRO A 95 -3.03 6.10 5.30
CA PRO A 95 -3.51 7.33 4.68
C PRO A 95 -3.03 7.43 3.24
N LEU A 96 -3.87 7.96 2.36
CA LEU A 96 -3.56 8.29 0.99
C LEU A 96 -4.21 9.61 0.62
N SER A 97 -3.44 10.51 0.03
CA SER A 97 -3.95 11.74 -0.57
C SER A 97 -3.29 11.96 -1.91
N VAL A 98 -4.11 12.20 -2.93
CA VAL A 98 -3.67 12.60 -4.25
C VAL A 98 -4.32 13.93 -4.60
N SER A 99 -3.53 14.88 -5.08
CA SER A 99 -4.01 16.22 -5.42
C SER A 99 -3.31 16.77 -6.65
N GLY A 100 -3.98 17.63 -7.37
CA GLY A 100 -3.42 18.30 -8.54
C GLY A 100 -4.34 19.37 -9.07
N THR A 101 -3.89 20.03 -10.13
CA THR A 101 -4.64 21.06 -10.85
C THR A 101 -4.71 20.68 -12.31
N GLY A 102 -5.92 20.65 -12.85
CA GLY A 102 -6.20 20.37 -14.25
C GLY A 102 -7.24 21.34 -14.81
N VAL A 103 -7.70 21.06 -16.02
CA VAL A 103 -8.75 21.84 -16.67
C VAL A 103 -9.86 20.89 -17.10
N LEU A 104 -11.08 21.17 -16.68
CA LEU A 104 -12.26 20.41 -17.08
C LEU A 104 -12.55 20.64 -18.56
N VAL A 105 -12.74 19.57 -19.32
CA VAL A 105 -13.09 19.64 -20.76
C VAL A 105 -14.55 20.06 -20.96
N GLU A 106 -15.43 19.60 -20.08
CA GLU A 106 -16.87 19.91 -20.05
C GLU A 106 -17.25 20.41 -18.66
N PRO A 107 -18.38 21.12 -18.50
CA PRO A 107 -18.89 21.49 -17.18
C PRO A 107 -19.18 20.24 -16.34
N VAL A 108 -18.89 20.30 -15.05
CA VAL A 108 -19.08 19.21 -14.09
C VAL A 108 -20.00 19.66 -12.97
N ASP A 109 -21.12 18.97 -12.81
CA ASP A 109 -21.99 19.10 -11.64
C ASP A 109 -21.54 18.09 -10.58
N PHE A 110 -20.98 18.57 -9.49
CA PHE A 110 -20.47 17.77 -8.39
C PHE A 110 -20.94 18.32 -7.05
N ASN A 111 -21.64 17.47 -6.29
CA ASN A 111 -22.14 17.79 -4.95
C ASN A 111 -22.89 19.15 -4.90
N GLU A 112 -23.91 19.29 -5.77
CA GLU A 112 -24.78 20.47 -5.91
C GLU A 112 -24.07 21.76 -6.41
N VAL A 113 -22.85 21.65 -6.91
CA VAL A 113 -22.06 22.79 -7.43
C VAL A 113 -21.63 22.52 -8.86
N THR A 114 -21.84 23.47 -9.76
CA THR A 114 -21.37 23.40 -11.15
C THR A 114 -19.98 24.03 -11.29
N PHE A 115 -19.04 23.27 -11.83
CA PHE A 115 -17.69 23.70 -12.18
C PHE A 115 -17.62 23.93 -13.68
N ALA A 116 -17.08 25.10 -14.08
CA ALA A 116 -17.04 25.50 -15.49
C ALA A 116 -15.94 24.77 -16.26
N ALA A 117 -16.20 24.45 -17.53
CA ALA A 117 -15.18 24.01 -18.46
C ALA A 117 -14.14 25.09 -18.75
N GLY A 118 -12.93 24.69 -19.15
CA GLY A 118 -11.87 25.62 -19.57
C GLY A 118 -11.23 26.41 -18.43
N THR A 119 -11.58 26.15 -17.18
CA THR A 119 -11.07 26.88 -16.01
C THR A 119 -10.17 25.96 -15.18
N PRO A 120 -8.99 26.45 -14.70
CA PRO A 120 -8.15 25.67 -13.78
C PRO A 120 -8.94 25.25 -12.55
N THR A 121 -8.93 23.94 -12.28
CA THR A 121 -9.64 23.28 -11.20
C THR A 121 -8.65 22.52 -10.35
N GLU A 122 -8.57 22.84 -9.07
CA GLU A 122 -7.84 22.05 -8.09
C GLU A 122 -8.73 20.91 -7.62
N ALA A 123 -8.16 19.71 -7.57
CA ALA A 123 -8.86 18.53 -7.10
C ALA A 123 -8.00 17.79 -6.06
N THR A 124 -8.67 17.26 -5.04
CA THR A 124 -8.04 16.38 -4.05
C THR A 124 -8.91 15.17 -3.81
N TYR A 125 -8.29 13.99 -3.84
CA TYR A 125 -8.87 12.74 -3.40
C TYR A 125 -8.10 12.23 -2.18
N ARG A 126 -8.77 12.10 -1.04
CA ARG A 126 -8.23 11.51 0.18
C ARG A 126 -8.90 10.16 0.43
N PHE A 127 -8.11 9.16 0.78
CA PHE A 127 -8.58 7.81 1.05
C PHE A 127 -7.79 7.19 2.19
N ASP A 128 -8.29 7.35 3.41
CA ASP A 128 -7.67 6.79 4.60
C ASP A 128 -8.26 5.41 4.90
N SER A 129 -7.41 4.45 5.18
CA SER A 129 -7.80 3.08 5.48
C SER A 129 -7.24 2.63 6.82
N TYR A 130 -8.16 2.25 7.73
CA TYR A 130 -7.85 1.69 9.04
C TYR A 130 -8.39 0.26 9.07
N ARG A 131 -7.55 -0.72 9.39
CA ARG A 131 -7.95 -2.13 9.35
C ARG A 131 -7.57 -2.86 10.62
N LEU A 132 -8.46 -3.76 11.03
CA LEU A 132 -8.19 -4.80 12.02
C LEU A 132 -8.38 -6.14 11.32
N THR A 133 -7.30 -6.93 11.21
CA THR A 133 -7.32 -8.25 10.57
C THR A 133 -7.06 -9.33 11.61
N TYR A 134 -7.98 -10.29 11.71
CA TYR A 134 -7.73 -11.56 12.38
C TYR A 134 -7.17 -12.56 11.36
N ARG A 135 -6.11 -13.29 11.73
CA ARG A 135 -5.39 -14.25 10.88
C ARG A 135 -5.33 -15.61 11.57
N TYR A 136 -5.64 -16.64 10.82
CA TYR A 136 -5.47 -18.02 11.24
C TYR A 136 -4.45 -18.71 10.34
N ARG A 137 -3.42 -19.29 10.95
CA ARG A 137 -2.33 -19.98 10.26
C ARG A 137 -2.73 -21.40 9.90
N LEU A 138 -2.97 -21.64 8.61
CA LEU A 138 -3.29 -22.96 8.06
C LEU A 138 -2.03 -23.81 7.91
N VAL A 139 -0.97 -23.22 7.33
CA VAL A 139 0.29 -23.89 7.05
C VAL A 139 1.42 -23.13 7.73
N SER A 140 2.30 -23.85 8.43
CA SER A 140 3.54 -23.33 8.99
C SER A 140 4.58 -24.44 8.96
N ASN A 141 5.53 -24.31 8.03
CA ASN A 141 6.71 -25.17 7.93
C ASN A 141 7.90 -24.30 7.45
N PRO A 142 9.14 -24.81 7.41
CA PRO A 142 10.31 -24.01 7.06
C PRO A 142 10.28 -23.36 5.66
N THR A 143 9.42 -23.86 4.75
CA THR A 143 9.35 -23.37 3.36
C THR A 143 8.12 -22.50 3.12
N TRP A 144 7.00 -22.80 3.80
CA TRP A 144 5.71 -22.15 3.54
C TRP A 144 5.01 -21.70 4.81
N ARG A 145 4.43 -20.53 4.72
CA ARG A 145 3.41 -20.00 5.64
C ARG A 145 2.18 -19.60 4.86
N VAL A 146 1.01 -20.09 5.27
CA VAL A 146 -0.28 -19.69 4.67
C VAL A 146 -1.22 -19.30 5.79
N ASP A 147 -1.74 -18.09 5.71
CA ASP A 147 -2.70 -17.54 6.66
C ASP A 147 -4.01 -17.23 5.92
N LEU A 148 -5.16 -17.52 6.53
CA LEU A 148 -6.48 -17.03 6.13
C LEU A 148 -7.06 -16.18 7.25
N GLY A 149 -7.96 -15.27 6.91
CA GLY A 149 -8.49 -14.36 7.91
C GLY A 149 -9.68 -13.53 7.47
N LEU A 150 -10.06 -12.65 8.37
CA LEU A 150 -11.11 -11.65 8.16
C LEU A 150 -10.56 -10.29 8.54
N THR A 151 -10.86 -9.29 7.73
CA THR A 151 -10.48 -7.89 7.94
C THR A 151 -11.71 -7.02 8.09
N GLY A 152 -11.82 -6.31 9.21
CA GLY A 152 -12.70 -5.17 9.35
C GLY A 152 -11.96 -3.92 8.90
N LYS A 153 -12.43 -3.27 7.82
CA LYS A 153 -11.86 -2.03 7.29
C LYS A 153 -12.81 -0.87 7.54
N ILE A 154 -12.32 0.18 8.18
CA ILE A 154 -12.94 1.50 8.17
C ILE A 154 -12.23 2.32 7.11
N ARG A 155 -12.97 2.81 6.12
CA ARG A 155 -12.47 3.77 5.12
C ARG A 155 -13.03 5.15 5.42
N SER A 156 -12.20 6.18 5.31
CA SER A 156 -12.61 7.57 5.26
C SER A 156 -12.17 8.13 3.92
N ALA A 157 -13.12 8.48 3.08
CA ALA A 157 -12.85 9.02 1.74
C ALA A 157 -13.42 10.43 1.63
N GLU A 158 -12.71 11.30 0.94
CA GLU A 158 -13.14 12.66 0.64
C GLU A 158 -12.65 13.04 -0.75
N THR A 159 -13.53 13.63 -1.53
CA THR A 159 -13.21 14.30 -2.79
C THR A 159 -13.56 15.75 -2.69
N SER A 160 -12.65 16.64 -3.06
CA SER A 160 -12.87 18.07 -3.10
C SER A 160 -12.48 18.65 -4.47
N LEU A 161 -13.26 19.60 -4.93
CA LEU A 161 -12.99 20.42 -6.11
C LEU A 161 -13.01 21.90 -5.73
N GLN A 162 -12.11 22.68 -6.35
CA GLN A 162 -12.05 24.13 -6.19
C GLN A 162 -11.71 24.81 -7.52
N GLN A 163 -12.52 25.81 -7.88
CA GLN A 163 -12.31 26.73 -9.02
C GLN A 163 -12.45 28.17 -8.52
N ALA A 164 -11.36 28.94 -8.43
CA ALA A 164 -11.37 30.33 -7.92
C ALA A 164 -12.10 30.43 -6.56
N ALA A 165 -13.31 31.04 -6.55
CA ALA A 165 -14.11 31.23 -5.33
C ALA A 165 -15.17 30.12 -5.12
N VAL A 166 -15.29 29.18 -6.06
CA VAL A 166 -16.27 28.10 -6.01
C VAL A 166 -15.58 26.83 -5.51
N SER A 167 -16.10 26.23 -4.46
CA SER A 167 -15.55 24.97 -3.93
C SER A 167 -16.62 24.12 -3.27
N THR A 168 -16.46 22.80 -3.36
CA THR A 168 -17.27 21.85 -2.59
C THR A 168 -16.46 20.59 -2.29
N SER A 169 -16.90 19.82 -1.31
CA SER A 169 -16.33 18.51 -1.00
C SER A 169 -17.42 17.52 -0.60
N TYR A 170 -17.23 16.28 -0.98
CA TYR A 170 -18.04 15.15 -0.56
C TYR A 170 -17.19 14.18 0.26
N SER A 171 -17.64 13.84 1.46
CA SER A 171 -16.93 12.89 2.33
C SER A 171 -17.84 11.74 2.75
N ASN A 172 -17.27 10.55 2.85
CA ASN A 172 -17.97 9.35 3.27
C ASN A 172 -17.07 8.46 4.14
N VAL A 173 -17.62 7.97 5.25
CA VAL A 173 -16.98 6.99 6.11
C VAL A 173 -17.78 5.70 6.03
N GLY A 174 -17.11 4.58 5.75
CA GLY A 174 -17.75 3.29 5.59
C GLY A 174 -16.99 2.16 6.25
N PHE A 175 -17.74 1.15 6.70
CA PHE A 175 -17.20 -0.12 7.17
C PHE A 175 -17.29 -1.17 6.04
N VAL A 176 -16.17 -1.86 5.78
CA VAL A 176 -16.07 -2.87 4.72
C VAL A 176 -15.48 -4.15 5.31
N PRO A 177 -16.26 -5.23 5.43
CA PRO A 177 -15.72 -6.55 5.76
C PRO A 177 -15.00 -7.13 4.55
N LEU A 178 -13.78 -7.66 4.76
CA LEU A 178 -12.95 -8.26 3.71
C LEU A 178 -12.53 -9.67 4.12
N LEU A 179 -12.41 -10.55 3.15
CA LEU A 179 -11.67 -11.79 3.29
C LEU A 179 -10.18 -11.50 3.20
N HIS A 180 -9.40 -12.12 4.08
CA HIS A 180 -7.95 -12.02 4.10
C HIS A 180 -7.30 -13.34 3.72
N ALA A 181 -6.28 -13.30 2.86
CA ALA A 181 -5.41 -14.42 2.57
C ALA A 181 -3.97 -13.94 2.44
N ALA A 182 -3.02 -14.70 3.02
CA ALA A 182 -1.61 -14.43 2.84
C ALA A 182 -0.83 -15.73 2.67
N ALA A 183 0.18 -15.70 1.81
CA ALA A 183 1.09 -16.81 1.62
C ALA A 183 2.52 -16.28 1.56
N ALA A 184 3.44 -16.91 2.27
CA ALA A 184 4.87 -16.62 2.18
C ALA A 184 5.64 -17.89 1.86
N TRP A 185 6.53 -17.79 0.89
CA TRP A 185 7.42 -18.84 0.44
C TRP A 185 8.87 -18.44 0.72
N GLN A 186 9.62 -19.34 1.36
CA GLN A 186 11.03 -19.15 1.69
C GLN A 186 11.92 -20.06 0.82
N PRO A 187 12.35 -19.59 -0.37
CA PRO A 187 13.17 -20.38 -1.28
C PRO A 187 14.59 -20.64 -0.76
N SER A 188 15.09 -19.77 0.11
CA SER A 188 16.41 -19.88 0.71
C SER A 188 16.48 -19.11 2.03
N PRO A 189 17.41 -19.42 2.90
CA PRO A 189 17.59 -18.74 4.19
C PRO A 189 17.69 -17.22 4.03
N GLY A 190 16.88 -16.51 4.81
CA GLY A 190 16.84 -15.05 4.84
C GLY A 190 16.19 -14.38 3.63
N TRP A 191 15.59 -15.15 2.71
CA TRP A 191 14.77 -14.62 1.61
C TRP A 191 13.37 -15.19 1.64
N SER A 192 12.35 -14.36 1.55
CA SER A 192 10.98 -14.82 1.39
C SER A 192 10.19 -13.96 0.40
N LEU A 193 9.36 -14.64 -0.39
CA LEU A 193 8.38 -14.01 -1.27
C LEU A 193 7.02 -14.13 -0.61
N ALA A 194 6.34 -13.00 -0.39
CA ALA A 194 5.06 -12.97 0.27
C ALA A 194 3.98 -12.31 -0.58
N LEU A 195 2.86 -13.01 -0.71
CA LEU A 195 1.59 -12.51 -1.22
C LEU A 195 0.69 -12.19 -0.02
N ASP A 196 0.05 -11.02 -0.03
CA ASP A 196 -0.93 -10.60 0.98
C ASP A 196 -2.11 -9.97 0.26
N ALA A 197 -3.32 -10.40 0.56
CA ALA A 197 -4.54 -9.98 -0.13
C ALA A 197 -5.70 -9.78 0.85
N ASP A 198 -6.38 -8.66 0.71
CA ASP A 198 -7.70 -8.38 1.28
C ASP A 198 -8.70 -8.17 0.13
N ALA A 199 -9.85 -8.84 0.15
CA ALA A 199 -10.81 -8.74 -0.93
C ALA A 199 -12.26 -8.85 -0.45
N ALA A 200 -13.15 -8.08 -1.09
CA ALA A 200 -14.59 -8.25 -1.04
C ALA A 200 -15.26 -7.75 -2.31
N ALA A 201 -16.40 -8.35 -2.64
CA ALA A 201 -17.29 -7.86 -3.70
C ALA A 201 -18.75 -8.07 -3.28
N ALA A 202 -19.57 -7.06 -3.51
CA ALA A 202 -21.01 -7.03 -3.27
C ALA A 202 -21.70 -6.22 -4.35
N SER A 203 -23.04 -6.18 -4.35
CA SER A 203 -23.80 -5.38 -5.32
C SER A 203 -23.49 -3.89 -5.23
N GLN A 204 -23.17 -3.39 -4.04
CA GLN A 204 -22.87 -1.97 -3.78
C GLN A 204 -21.43 -1.57 -4.06
N GLY A 205 -20.55 -2.52 -4.45
CA GLY A 205 -19.16 -2.21 -4.72
C GLY A 205 -18.20 -3.35 -4.43
N ARG A 206 -16.92 -3.06 -4.59
CA ARG A 206 -15.82 -4.01 -4.39
C ARG A 206 -14.60 -3.36 -3.80
N ALA A 207 -13.74 -4.17 -3.23
CA ALA A 207 -12.45 -3.74 -2.72
C ALA A 207 -11.43 -4.86 -2.84
N PHE A 208 -10.29 -4.57 -3.46
CA PHE A 208 -9.15 -5.46 -3.61
C PHE A 208 -7.89 -4.71 -3.21
N ASP A 209 -7.11 -5.28 -2.30
CA ASP A 209 -5.79 -4.79 -1.91
C ASP A 209 -4.85 -5.98 -1.94
N VAL A 210 -3.99 -6.06 -2.94
CA VAL A 210 -3.12 -7.21 -3.18
C VAL A 210 -1.69 -6.74 -3.29
N SER A 211 -0.78 -7.37 -2.55
CA SER A 211 0.67 -7.09 -2.64
C SER A 211 1.48 -8.36 -2.83
N LEU A 212 2.54 -8.24 -3.61
CA LEU A 212 3.59 -9.24 -3.75
C LEU A 212 4.93 -8.58 -3.43
N LYS A 213 5.59 -9.05 -2.34
CA LYS A 213 6.83 -8.46 -1.85
C LYS A 213 7.91 -9.51 -1.64
N LEU A 214 9.14 -9.19 -2.02
CA LEU A 214 10.33 -9.95 -1.70
C LEU A 214 10.95 -9.36 -0.44
N TYR A 215 11.14 -10.18 0.58
CA TYR A 215 11.76 -9.83 1.86
C TYR A 215 13.18 -10.35 1.95
N ARG A 216 14.05 -9.56 2.55
CA ARG A 216 15.41 -9.93 2.94
C ARG A 216 15.59 -9.71 4.43
N ASP A 217 15.91 -10.77 5.17
CA ASP A 217 16.32 -10.66 6.56
C ASP A 217 17.75 -10.12 6.66
N LEU A 218 17.91 -9.05 7.43
CA LEU A 218 19.21 -8.43 7.73
C LEU A 218 19.76 -8.92 9.06
N SER A 219 18.88 -9.23 10.01
CA SER A 219 19.19 -9.77 11.33
C SER A 219 17.97 -10.54 11.87
N GLU A 220 18.04 -11.03 13.10
CA GLU A 220 16.90 -11.65 13.79
C GLU A 220 15.72 -10.70 13.97
N HIS A 221 16.00 -9.39 14.11
CA HIS A 221 14.98 -8.38 14.35
C HIS A 221 14.59 -7.60 13.10
N TRP A 222 15.49 -7.40 12.14
CA TRP A 222 15.28 -6.52 11.01
C TRP A 222 15.16 -7.26 9.68
N SER A 223 14.16 -6.87 8.90
CA SER A 223 14.05 -7.22 7.47
C SER A 223 13.70 -5.99 6.64
N LEU A 224 14.13 -6.02 5.40
CA LEU A 224 13.66 -5.09 4.36
C LEU A 224 12.83 -5.85 3.35
N SER A 225 11.91 -5.16 2.70
CA SER A 225 11.21 -5.71 1.54
C SER A 225 11.06 -4.69 0.43
N ALA A 226 10.89 -5.21 -0.79
CA ALA A 226 10.49 -4.43 -1.94
C ALA A 226 9.50 -5.24 -2.78
N GLY A 227 8.57 -4.57 -3.44
CA GLY A 227 7.59 -5.25 -4.26
C GLY A 227 6.55 -4.31 -4.87
N TYR A 228 5.47 -4.92 -5.30
CA TYR A 228 4.35 -4.27 -5.95
C TYR A 228 3.07 -4.47 -5.12
N ARG A 229 2.23 -3.45 -5.12
CA ARG A 229 0.88 -3.50 -4.56
C ARG A 229 -0.11 -2.89 -5.54
N THR A 230 -1.29 -3.48 -5.61
CA THR A 230 -2.45 -2.88 -6.28
C THR A 230 -3.59 -2.72 -5.29
N LEU A 231 -4.23 -1.56 -5.32
CA LEU A 231 -5.42 -1.22 -4.54
C LEU A 231 -6.51 -0.79 -5.52
N GLU A 232 -7.54 -1.59 -5.66
CA GLU A 232 -8.68 -1.32 -6.53
C GLU A 232 -9.96 -1.41 -5.73
N GLY A 233 -10.89 -0.53 -6.00
CA GLY A 233 -12.22 -0.62 -5.42
C GLY A 233 -13.03 0.64 -5.56
N GLY A 234 -14.27 0.50 -5.13
CA GLY A 234 -15.23 1.58 -5.19
C GLY A 234 -16.59 1.17 -4.69
N ALA A 235 -17.51 2.10 -4.79
CA ALA A 235 -18.91 1.94 -4.46
C ALA A 235 -19.79 2.50 -5.57
N ASP A 236 -20.94 1.84 -5.78
CA ASP A 236 -22.03 2.25 -6.65
C ASP A 236 -23.30 2.16 -5.82
N THR A 237 -23.69 3.29 -5.23
CA THR A 237 -24.87 3.46 -4.38
C THR A 237 -25.69 4.62 -4.90
N ASP A 238 -26.92 4.79 -4.41
CA ASP A 238 -27.79 5.90 -4.85
C ASP A 238 -27.15 7.28 -4.60
N ASP A 239 -26.31 7.41 -3.55
CA ASP A 239 -25.68 8.69 -3.19
C ASP A 239 -24.40 8.98 -3.98
N VAL A 240 -23.62 7.92 -4.30
CA VAL A 240 -22.29 8.09 -4.89
C VAL A 240 -21.88 6.92 -5.77
N TYR A 241 -21.33 7.24 -6.94
CA TYR A 241 -20.49 6.36 -7.73
C TYR A 241 -19.04 6.78 -7.53
N THR A 242 -18.17 5.86 -7.13
CA THR A 242 -16.73 6.10 -7.03
C THR A 242 -15.97 4.81 -7.24
N PHE A 243 -15.00 4.80 -8.17
CA PHE A 243 -14.09 3.68 -8.39
C PHE A 243 -12.69 4.20 -8.66
N ALA A 244 -11.71 3.71 -7.89
CA ALA A 244 -10.31 4.08 -8.05
C ALA A 244 -9.41 2.85 -8.15
N TRP A 245 -8.30 3.00 -8.88
CA TRP A 245 -7.29 1.97 -9.05
C TRP A 245 -5.90 2.56 -8.90
N PHE A 246 -5.19 2.11 -7.87
CA PHE A 246 -3.87 2.57 -7.50
C PHE A 246 -2.84 1.45 -7.60
N HIS A 247 -1.63 1.81 -8.03
CA HIS A 247 -0.49 0.93 -8.21
C HIS A 247 0.70 1.48 -7.43
N TYR A 248 1.32 0.65 -6.59
CA TYR A 248 2.40 1.06 -5.71
C TYR A 248 3.68 0.29 -6.03
N VAL A 249 4.79 0.98 -6.03
CA VAL A 249 6.09 0.36 -5.73
C VAL A 249 6.29 0.50 -4.23
N ALA A 250 6.25 -0.63 -3.52
CA ALA A 250 6.28 -0.67 -2.07
C ALA A 250 7.65 -1.11 -1.58
N VAL A 251 8.24 -0.35 -0.66
CA VAL A 251 9.44 -0.69 0.08
C VAL A 251 9.11 -0.67 1.55
N SER A 252 9.54 -1.69 2.31
CA SER A 252 9.24 -1.75 3.74
C SER A 252 10.46 -2.04 4.59
N ALA A 253 10.43 -1.49 5.82
CA ALA A 253 11.26 -1.92 6.93
C ALA A 253 10.38 -2.66 7.94
N VAL A 254 10.81 -3.84 8.37
CA VAL A 254 10.11 -4.70 9.32
C VAL A 254 10.97 -4.89 10.56
N TYR A 255 10.38 -4.68 11.72
CA TYR A 255 11.01 -4.93 13.00
C TYR A 255 10.25 -6.00 13.80
N ARG A 256 10.96 -6.99 14.33
CA ARG A 256 10.46 -8.07 15.19
C ARG A 256 11.02 -7.89 16.59
N PHE A 257 10.12 -7.84 17.56
CA PHE A 257 10.48 -7.67 18.98
C PHE A 257 10.87 -8.98 19.65
#